data_c368fabbecb738d6ec9544b197f724e2
#
_entry.id   c368fabbecb738d6ec9544b197f724e2
#
_cell.length_a   1.000
_cell.length_b   1.000
_cell.length_c   1.000
_cell.angle_alpha   90.00
_cell.angle_beta   90.00
_cell.angle_gamma   90.00
#
_symmetry.space_group_name_H-M   'P 1'
#
loop_
_entity.id
_entity.type
_entity.pdbx_description
1 polymer ?
#
loop_
_entity_poly.entity_id
_entity_poly.type
_entity_poly.pdbx_seq_one_letter_code
_entity_poly.pdbx_strand_id
1 'polypeptide(L)'
;TDTANCQTGYIKLSKPENDTSNSWERKNVTQLSKTADESYQEVLGLPQYNNQGQAFNYQTTRELAVPGYSQEKIDDTTWKNTKQFKPLDLKVIKNSSSGEKNLVGAVFELSGKNVQTTLVDNKDGSYSLPKDVRLQKGERYTLTEVKAPAGHELGKKTTWQIEVNEQGKVSIDGQEVTTTNQVIPLEIENKFSSLPIRIRKYTMQNGKQVNLAEATFALQRKNAQGSYQTVATQKTDTAGLSYFKISEPGEYRMVEQSGPLGYDTLAGNYEFTVDKYGEIHYAGKNIEENAPEWTLTHQNHLKPFDLTVHKKADNQTPLKGAKFRLTGPDTDIELPKDGKETDTFVFENLKPGKYVLTETFTPEGYQGLKEPIELIIREDGSVTIDGEKVADVLISGEKNNQITLDVTNQAKVPLPETGGIG
;
A
#
# COMPACT_ATOMS: atom_id res chain seq x y z
N THR A 1 3.11 41.20 24.87
CA THR A 1 2.31 41.70 26.00
C THR A 1 0.85 41.52 25.70
N ASP A 2 0.27 40.53 26.34
CA ASP A 2 -1.14 40.19 26.17
C ASP A 2 -1.97 41.19 26.99
N THR A 3 -2.51 42.18 26.31
CA THR A 3 -3.22 43.31 26.92
C THR A 3 -4.69 43.05 27.14
N ALA A 4 -5.19 41.85 26.84
CA ALA A 4 -6.62 41.52 26.93
C ALA A 4 -7.13 41.30 28.36
N ASN A 5 -6.24 41.17 29.38
CA ASN A 5 -6.63 40.78 30.73
C ASN A 5 -6.36 41.80 31.85
N CYS A 6 -5.94 43.04 31.51
CA CYS A 6 -5.85 44.10 32.50
C CYS A 6 -7.14 44.89 32.55
N GLN A 7 -8.23 44.32 33.07
CA GLN A 7 -9.52 45.01 33.09
C GLN A 7 -9.80 45.83 34.36
N THR A 8 -9.09 45.61 35.46
CA THR A 8 -9.25 46.49 36.67
C THR A 8 -7.98 46.44 37.50
N GLY A 9 -7.25 47.55 37.54
CA GLY A 9 -6.24 47.82 38.58
C GLY A 9 -6.81 48.65 39.71
N TYR A 10 -6.54 48.29 40.95
CA TYR A 10 -6.88 49.14 42.08
C TYR A 10 -5.57 49.66 42.65
N ILE A 11 -5.44 51.01 42.74
CA ILE A 11 -4.35 51.66 43.41
C ILE A 11 -4.89 52.15 44.77
N LYS A 12 -4.26 51.72 45.82
CA LYS A 12 -4.54 52.25 47.18
C LYS A 12 -3.47 53.28 47.51
N LEU A 13 -3.89 54.54 47.56
CA LEU A 13 -3.05 55.61 48.05
C LEU A 13 -3.08 55.58 49.58
N SER A 14 -1.91 55.65 50.20
CA SER A 14 -1.83 55.84 51.62
C SER A 14 -1.96 57.33 51.97
N LYS A 15 -2.65 57.63 53.06
CA LYS A 15 -2.68 58.96 53.63
C LYS A 15 -1.26 59.38 53.98
N PRO A 16 -0.79 60.54 53.54
CA PRO A 16 0.52 61.05 53.94
C PRO A 16 0.61 61.17 55.46
N GLU A 17 1.78 60.87 56.00
CA GLU A 17 1.99 60.89 57.46
C GLU A 17 1.69 62.27 58.08
N ASN A 18 1.85 63.34 57.33
CA ASN A 18 1.65 64.71 57.77
C ASN A 18 0.20 65.24 57.50
N ASP A 19 -0.71 64.38 57.01
CA ASP A 19 -2.13 64.76 56.81
C ASP A 19 -2.95 64.44 58.06
N THR A 20 -3.42 65.44 58.73
CA THR A 20 -4.30 65.36 59.91
C THR A 20 -5.80 65.38 59.56
N SER A 21 -6.17 65.51 58.28
CA SER A 21 -7.53 65.56 57.85
C SER A 21 -8.24 64.18 57.88
N ASN A 22 -9.54 64.15 58.19
CA ASN A 22 -10.38 62.93 58.17
C ASN A 22 -11.06 62.68 56.80
N SER A 23 -10.66 63.41 55.73
CA SER A 23 -11.38 63.44 54.47
C SER A 23 -10.75 62.59 53.34
N TRP A 24 -9.96 61.57 53.68
CA TRP A 24 -9.37 60.69 52.71
C TRP A 24 -10.42 59.70 52.14
N GLU A 25 -10.71 59.85 50.86
CA GLU A 25 -11.55 58.87 50.13
C GLU A 25 -10.66 57.91 49.32
N ARG A 26 -11.04 56.65 49.35
CA ARG A 26 -10.44 55.65 48.53
C ARG A 26 -10.87 55.84 47.09
N LYS A 27 -9.94 56.20 46.18
CA LYS A 27 -10.23 56.28 44.75
C LYS A 27 -9.97 54.96 44.08
N ASN A 28 -10.96 54.41 43.39
CA ASN A 28 -10.82 53.24 42.55
C ASN A 28 -10.45 53.67 41.11
N VAL A 29 -9.43 53.06 40.56
CA VAL A 29 -9.00 53.29 39.18
C VAL A 29 -9.65 52.21 38.31
N THR A 30 -10.57 52.63 37.49
CA THR A 30 -11.34 51.72 36.60
C THR A 30 -10.78 51.60 35.20
N GLN A 31 -9.86 52.49 34.81
CA GLN A 31 -9.28 52.49 33.46
C GLN A 31 -7.83 52.99 33.50
N LEU A 32 -6.91 52.20 32.96
CA LEU A 32 -5.54 52.55 32.81
C LEU A 32 -5.26 53.09 31.41
N SER A 33 -4.61 54.22 31.28
CA SER A 33 -4.07 54.70 30.02
C SER A 33 -2.91 53.81 29.59
N LYS A 34 -2.76 53.55 28.30
CA LYS A 34 -1.81 52.59 27.79
C LYS A 34 -0.93 53.18 26.70
N THR A 35 0.38 52.99 26.86
CA THR A 35 1.38 53.08 25.75
C THR A 35 1.70 51.68 25.26
N ALA A 36 2.57 51.50 24.25
CA ALA A 36 2.92 50.19 23.69
C ALA A 36 3.41 49.18 24.75
N ASP A 37 4.17 49.63 25.75
CA ASP A 37 4.79 48.74 26.76
C ASP A 37 4.41 49.04 28.21
N GLU A 38 3.67 50.15 28.47
CA GLU A 38 3.33 50.60 29.78
C GLU A 38 1.84 51.00 29.88
N SER A 39 1.22 50.75 31.03
CA SER A 39 -0.09 51.25 31.38
C SER A 39 0.02 52.13 32.60
N TYR A 40 -0.52 53.31 32.54
CA TYR A 40 -0.49 54.26 33.65
C TYR A 40 -1.87 54.91 33.92
N GLN A 41 -2.02 55.35 35.12
CA GLN A 41 -3.19 56.15 35.51
C GLN A 41 -2.72 57.42 36.20
N GLU A 42 -3.20 58.53 35.69
CA GLU A 42 -3.02 59.81 36.36
C GLU A 42 -4.19 60.01 37.36
N VAL A 43 -3.84 60.26 38.60
CA VAL A 43 -4.84 60.60 39.63
C VAL A 43 -4.81 62.09 39.81
N LEU A 44 -5.84 62.75 39.25
CA LEU A 44 -5.98 64.21 39.33
C LEU A 44 -6.71 64.64 40.57
N GLY A 45 -6.44 65.86 41.01
CA GLY A 45 -7.15 66.55 42.12
C GLY A 45 -6.71 66.10 43.53
N LEU A 46 -5.50 65.48 43.66
CA LEU A 46 -4.91 65.24 44.93
C LEU A 46 -4.30 66.54 45.46
N PRO A 47 -4.46 66.89 46.76
CA PRO A 47 -3.83 68.06 47.36
C PRO A 47 -2.29 67.91 47.29
N GLN A 48 -1.60 68.96 46.89
CA GLN A 48 -0.16 68.95 46.80
C GLN A 48 0.51 69.25 48.15
N TYR A 49 -0.17 70.04 49.00
CA TYR A 49 0.32 70.44 50.27
C TYR A 49 -0.78 70.30 51.35
N ASN A 50 -0.36 70.08 52.61
CA ASN A 50 -1.26 70.12 53.71
C ASN A 50 -1.59 71.58 54.13
N ASN A 51 -2.47 71.76 55.13
CA ASN A 51 -2.85 73.10 55.58
C ASN A 51 -1.72 73.89 56.24
N GLN A 52 -0.53 73.30 56.44
CA GLN A 52 0.68 73.90 57.00
C GLN A 52 1.71 74.17 55.90
N GLY A 53 1.40 73.96 54.62
CA GLY A 53 2.28 74.18 53.51
C GLY A 53 3.31 73.08 53.24
N GLN A 54 3.22 71.91 53.92
CA GLN A 54 4.06 70.76 53.68
C GLN A 54 3.59 69.94 52.54
N ALA A 55 4.49 69.54 51.68
CA ALA A 55 4.15 68.68 50.53
C ALA A 55 3.70 67.28 50.94
N PHE A 56 2.65 66.76 50.32
CA PHE A 56 2.24 65.39 50.51
C PHE A 56 3.11 64.48 49.60
N ASN A 57 3.59 63.37 50.17
CA ASN A 57 4.26 62.31 49.41
C ASN A 57 3.32 61.12 49.23
N TYR A 58 2.80 60.96 48.04
CA TYR A 58 1.86 59.88 47.70
C TYR A 58 2.61 58.63 47.26
N GLN A 59 2.19 57.49 47.79
CA GLN A 59 2.76 56.19 47.47
C GLN A 59 1.66 55.19 47.04
N THR A 60 1.94 54.36 46.07
CA THR A 60 1.16 53.20 45.77
C THR A 60 1.48 52.08 46.74
N THR A 61 0.50 51.64 47.50
CA THR A 61 0.71 50.64 48.56
C THR A 61 0.43 49.22 48.11
N ARG A 62 -0.41 49.05 47.07
CA ARG A 62 -0.83 47.75 46.59
C ARG A 62 -1.39 47.84 45.18
N GLU A 63 -0.97 46.90 44.31
CA GLU A 63 -1.65 46.56 43.09
C GLU A 63 -2.37 45.20 43.27
N LEU A 64 -3.55 45.01 42.69
CA LEU A 64 -4.18 43.70 42.72
C LEU A 64 -3.43 42.75 41.81
N ALA A 65 -3.20 41.54 42.30
CA ALA A 65 -2.51 40.50 41.52
C ALA A 65 -3.26 40.20 40.24
N VAL A 66 -2.57 40.29 39.12
CA VAL A 66 -3.06 39.84 37.82
C VAL A 66 -2.78 38.35 37.71
N PRO A 67 -3.78 37.49 37.50
CA PRO A 67 -3.56 36.06 37.37
C PRO A 67 -2.54 35.74 36.25
N GLY A 68 -1.52 34.94 36.56
CA GLY A 68 -0.45 34.55 35.64
C GLY A 68 0.71 35.55 35.52
N TYR A 69 0.75 36.58 36.39
CA TYR A 69 1.87 37.53 36.49
C TYR A 69 2.44 37.56 37.91
N SER A 70 3.73 37.71 38.02
CA SER A 70 4.41 38.11 39.27
C SER A 70 4.48 39.63 39.29
N GLN A 71 4.42 40.20 40.50
CA GLN A 71 4.44 41.66 40.71
C GLN A 71 5.69 42.04 41.48
N GLU A 72 6.32 43.13 41.07
CA GLU A 72 7.46 43.75 41.72
C GLU A 72 7.23 45.24 41.83
N LYS A 73 7.36 45.79 43.05
CA LYS A 73 7.30 47.26 43.29
C LYS A 73 8.68 47.81 42.92
N ILE A 74 8.75 48.62 41.89
CA ILE A 74 10.00 49.25 41.42
C ILE A 74 10.31 50.51 42.22
N ASP A 75 9.27 51.35 42.43
CA ASP A 75 9.35 52.58 43.20
C ASP A 75 7.99 52.88 43.84
N ASP A 76 7.83 54.08 44.40
CA ASP A 76 6.62 54.47 45.09
C ASP A 76 5.36 54.57 44.21
N THR A 77 5.52 54.64 42.92
CA THR A 77 4.45 54.82 41.96
C THR A 77 4.39 53.74 40.89
N THR A 78 5.46 52.92 40.74
CA THR A 78 5.62 52.00 39.64
C THR A 78 5.66 50.53 40.10
N TRP A 79 4.81 49.70 39.47
CA TRP A 79 4.80 48.26 39.62
C TRP A 79 5.13 47.61 38.30
N LYS A 80 5.96 46.56 38.33
CA LYS A 80 6.29 45.74 37.20
C LYS A 80 5.55 44.40 37.29
N ASN A 81 4.74 44.11 36.32
CA ASN A 81 4.10 42.81 36.15
C ASN A 81 4.86 41.97 35.13
N THR A 82 5.42 40.86 35.57
CA THR A 82 6.13 39.91 34.70
C THR A 82 5.28 38.67 34.51
N LYS A 83 4.94 38.35 33.28
CA LYS A 83 4.18 37.14 32.94
C LYS A 83 4.88 35.91 33.44
N GLN A 84 4.20 35.11 34.26
CA GLN A 84 4.75 33.85 34.75
C GLN A 84 4.75 32.82 33.66
N PHE A 85 5.89 32.18 33.42
CA PHE A 85 5.98 31.01 32.54
C PHE A 85 5.27 29.83 33.18
N LYS A 86 4.36 29.21 32.40
CA LYS A 86 3.79 27.91 32.74
C LYS A 86 4.52 26.85 31.96
N PRO A 87 5.03 25.80 32.62
CA PRO A 87 5.70 24.69 31.94
C PRO A 87 4.85 24.09 30.80
N LEU A 88 5.53 23.67 29.74
CA LEU A 88 4.87 23.25 28.51
C LEU A 88 4.77 21.72 28.41
N ASP A 89 3.72 21.27 27.77
CA ASP A 89 3.56 19.88 27.28
C ASP A 89 3.99 19.75 25.82
N LEU A 90 4.27 18.53 25.37
CA LEU A 90 4.59 18.19 23.99
C LEU A 90 3.58 17.18 23.50
N LYS A 91 2.99 17.43 22.33
CA LYS A 91 2.12 16.48 21.64
C LYS A 91 2.65 16.20 20.25
N VAL A 92 3.08 14.95 20.01
CA VAL A 92 3.47 14.46 18.69
C VAL A 92 2.28 13.78 18.05
N ILE A 93 2.00 14.07 16.79
CA ILE A 93 1.02 13.36 15.95
C ILE A 93 1.78 12.57 14.90
N LYS A 94 1.52 11.27 14.82
CA LYS A 94 2.22 10.36 13.91
C LYS A 94 1.37 10.01 12.70
N ASN A 95 1.92 10.29 11.51
CA ASN A 95 1.26 10.05 10.23
C ASN A 95 2.15 9.23 9.29
N SER A 96 1.57 8.72 8.20
CA SER A 96 2.29 8.16 7.06
C SER A 96 2.46 9.20 5.95
N SER A 97 3.59 9.20 5.26
CA SER A 97 3.79 10.01 4.06
C SER A 97 2.90 9.59 2.88
N SER A 98 2.27 8.41 2.93
CA SER A 98 1.25 7.93 1.99
C SER A 98 -0.17 8.43 2.32
N GLY A 99 -0.31 9.24 3.38
CA GLY A 99 -1.56 9.93 3.70
C GLY A 99 -2.34 9.34 4.88
N GLU A 100 -2.01 8.14 5.35
CA GLU A 100 -2.65 7.54 6.53
C GLU A 100 -2.33 8.36 7.78
N LYS A 101 -3.35 8.60 8.59
CA LYS A 101 -3.28 9.41 9.80
C LYS A 101 -3.32 8.54 11.06
N ASN A 102 -2.82 9.11 12.14
CA ASN A 102 -2.94 8.54 13.48
C ASN A 102 -2.33 7.14 13.59
N LEU A 103 -1.03 7.02 13.31
CA LEU A 103 -0.29 5.77 13.46
C LEU A 103 0.12 5.55 14.91
N VAL A 104 -0.12 4.35 15.44
CA VAL A 104 0.27 3.92 16.79
C VAL A 104 1.49 3.01 16.76
N GLY A 105 2.18 2.87 17.89
CA GLY A 105 3.30 1.93 18.06
C GLY A 105 4.68 2.46 17.68
N ALA A 106 4.81 3.78 17.37
CA ALA A 106 6.09 4.45 17.36
C ALA A 106 6.64 4.59 18.77
N VAL A 107 7.95 4.75 18.90
CA VAL A 107 8.60 5.04 20.19
C VAL A 107 9.43 6.31 20.04
N PHE A 108 9.14 7.28 20.90
CA PHE A 108 9.84 8.55 21.00
C PHE A 108 10.54 8.68 22.34
N GLU A 109 11.81 9.05 22.33
CA GLU A 109 12.59 9.37 23.52
C GLU A 109 12.88 10.87 23.56
N LEU A 110 12.68 11.48 24.71
CA LEU A 110 13.04 12.87 24.99
C LEU A 110 14.19 12.95 25.97
N SER A 111 15.23 13.68 25.60
CA SER A 111 16.38 13.96 26.45
C SER A 111 16.62 15.46 26.60
N GLY A 112 17.06 15.89 27.77
CA GLY A 112 17.43 17.26 28.12
C GLY A 112 18.24 17.29 29.40
N LYS A 113 18.60 18.49 29.92
CA LYS A 113 19.45 18.65 31.07
C LYS A 113 19.03 17.85 32.31
N ASN A 114 17.72 17.78 32.59
CA ASN A 114 17.15 17.07 33.73
C ASN A 114 16.01 16.14 33.32
N VAL A 115 15.92 15.78 32.04
CA VAL A 115 14.85 14.95 31.49
C VAL A 115 15.47 13.84 30.63
N GLN A 116 15.09 12.60 30.93
CA GLN A 116 15.31 11.44 30.11
C GLN A 116 14.05 10.59 30.24
N THR A 117 13.23 10.53 29.19
CA THR A 117 11.94 9.86 29.24
C THR A 117 11.49 9.39 27.87
N THR A 118 10.57 8.43 27.87
CA THR A 118 9.85 7.99 26.66
C THR A 118 8.47 8.62 26.66
N LEU A 119 8.00 9.11 25.49
CA LEU A 119 6.65 9.62 25.34
C LEU A 119 5.63 8.49 25.49
N VAL A 120 4.48 8.83 26.04
CA VAL A 120 3.33 7.92 26.17
C VAL A 120 2.60 7.84 24.84
N ASP A 121 2.45 6.63 24.29
CA ASP A 121 1.56 6.34 23.15
C ASP A 121 0.11 6.34 23.64
N ASN A 122 -0.68 7.34 23.25
CA ASN A 122 -2.07 7.51 23.67
C ASN A 122 -3.05 6.59 22.92
N LYS A 123 -2.56 5.75 22.01
CA LYS A 123 -3.34 4.79 21.21
C LYS A 123 -4.34 5.42 20.22
N ASP A 124 -4.22 6.72 20.00
CA ASP A 124 -5.02 7.50 19.05
C ASP A 124 -4.16 8.15 17.94
N GLY A 125 -2.87 7.72 17.83
CA GLY A 125 -1.88 8.29 16.93
C GLY A 125 -1.19 9.54 17.47
N SER A 126 -1.50 9.94 18.70
CA SER A 126 -0.77 10.98 19.41
C SER A 126 0.13 10.42 20.51
N TYR A 127 1.21 11.15 20.81
CA TYR A 127 2.18 10.83 21.84
C TYR A 127 2.39 12.05 22.69
N SER A 128 2.40 11.89 24.01
CA SER A 128 2.51 12.99 24.97
C SER A 128 3.60 12.73 26.01
N LEU A 129 4.01 13.78 26.72
CA LEU A 129 4.91 13.62 27.87
C LEU A 129 4.21 12.84 28.99
N PRO A 130 4.98 12.09 29.82
CA PRO A 130 4.47 11.57 31.10
C PRO A 130 3.89 12.70 31.99
N LYS A 131 2.93 12.36 32.86
CA LYS A 131 2.19 13.35 33.67
C LYS A 131 3.07 14.23 34.53
N ASP A 132 4.21 13.76 34.95
CA ASP A 132 5.20 14.40 35.84
C ASP A 132 6.30 15.18 35.09
N VAL A 133 6.31 15.09 33.75
CA VAL A 133 7.33 15.76 32.91
C VAL A 133 6.73 16.96 32.21
N ARG A 134 7.43 18.09 32.28
CA ARG A 134 7.08 19.32 31.56
C ARG A 134 8.31 20.05 31.09
N LEU A 135 8.25 20.72 29.95
CA LEU A 135 9.35 21.50 29.39
C LEU A 135 9.42 22.86 30.04
N GLN A 136 10.63 23.27 30.42
CA GLN A 136 10.92 24.48 31.17
C GLN A 136 11.54 25.55 30.25
N LYS A 137 11.36 26.84 30.63
CA LYS A 137 12.02 27.94 29.93
C LYS A 137 13.55 27.90 30.16
N GLY A 138 14.31 28.41 29.20
CA GLY A 138 15.78 28.42 29.21
C GLY A 138 16.40 27.06 28.91
N GLU A 139 15.62 26.03 28.58
CA GLU A 139 16.09 24.67 28.40
C GLU A 139 15.98 24.19 26.93
N ARG A 140 16.88 23.25 26.60
CA ARG A 140 16.90 22.56 25.30
C ARG A 140 16.65 21.08 25.48
N TYR A 141 15.92 20.52 24.54
CA TYR A 141 15.55 19.11 24.53
C TYR A 141 15.77 18.50 23.14
N THR A 142 16.13 17.23 23.11
CA THR A 142 16.23 16.44 21.89
C THR A 142 15.14 15.37 21.93
N LEU A 143 14.22 15.44 21.00
CA LEU A 143 13.26 14.36 20.74
C LEU A 143 13.83 13.43 19.67
N THR A 144 13.81 12.12 19.92
CA THR A 144 14.30 11.10 18.99
C THR A 144 13.22 10.07 18.74
N GLU A 145 12.91 9.79 17.47
CA GLU A 145 12.12 8.62 17.08
C GLU A 145 13.07 7.42 17.00
N VAL A 146 12.95 6.48 17.94
CA VAL A 146 13.81 5.30 18.04
C VAL A 146 13.19 4.07 17.39
N LYS A 147 11.87 4.08 17.17
CA LYS A 147 11.13 3.03 16.49
C LYS A 147 9.96 3.62 15.70
N ALA A 148 9.89 3.28 14.43
CA ALA A 148 8.72 3.59 13.58
C ALA A 148 7.52 2.69 13.92
N PRO A 149 6.27 3.10 13.57
CA PRO A 149 5.11 2.21 13.61
C PRO A 149 5.33 0.95 12.76
N ALA A 150 4.60 -0.13 13.06
CA ALA A 150 4.60 -1.32 12.20
C ALA A 150 4.31 -0.94 10.74
N GLY A 151 4.91 -1.64 9.77
CA GLY A 151 4.76 -1.37 8.35
C GLY A 151 5.38 -0.06 7.85
N HIS A 152 6.19 0.63 8.68
CA HIS A 152 6.84 1.89 8.30
C HIS A 152 8.35 1.85 8.58
N GLU A 153 9.08 2.67 7.83
CA GLU A 153 10.52 2.87 7.97
C GLU A 153 10.81 4.12 8.81
N LEU A 154 11.84 4.07 9.64
CA LEU A 154 12.39 5.29 10.23
C LEU A 154 12.80 6.26 9.13
N GLY A 155 12.42 7.52 9.27
CA GLY A 155 12.81 8.59 8.35
C GLY A 155 14.33 8.83 8.35
N LYS A 156 14.81 9.58 7.35
CA LYS A 156 16.21 10.08 7.36
C LYS A 156 16.46 11.02 8.53
N LYS A 157 15.45 11.77 8.93
CA LYS A 157 15.44 12.62 10.11
C LYS A 157 14.71 11.88 11.22
N THR A 158 15.43 11.58 12.28
CA THR A 158 14.91 10.87 13.46
C THR A 158 14.99 11.71 14.72
N THR A 159 15.57 12.92 14.66
CA THR A 159 15.77 13.80 15.82
C THR A 159 15.25 15.20 15.56
N TRP A 160 14.70 15.83 16.58
CA TRP A 160 14.20 17.21 16.60
C TRP A 160 14.75 17.94 17.83
N GLN A 161 15.34 19.11 17.61
CA GLN A 161 15.84 19.97 18.68
C GLN A 161 14.73 20.93 19.10
N ILE A 162 14.25 20.81 20.34
CA ILE A 162 13.22 21.66 20.90
C ILE A 162 13.90 22.64 21.88
N GLU A 163 13.74 23.93 21.65
CA GLU A 163 14.25 24.97 22.54
C GLU A 163 13.10 25.80 23.09
N VAL A 164 13.07 25.98 24.39
CA VAL A 164 12.20 26.93 25.08
C VAL A 164 13.09 28.04 25.65
N ASN A 165 13.09 29.21 25.00
CA ASN A 165 13.99 30.30 25.41
C ASN A 165 13.57 30.93 26.75
N GLU A 166 14.36 31.88 27.26
CA GLU A 166 14.11 32.56 28.54
C GLU A 166 12.79 33.34 28.58
N GLN A 167 12.27 33.74 27.42
CA GLN A 167 10.97 34.41 27.27
C GLN A 167 9.81 33.43 27.14
N GLY A 168 10.05 32.11 27.15
CA GLY A 168 9.07 31.07 26.99
C GLY A 168 8.57 30.85 25.54
N LYS A 169 9.29 31.41 24.54
CA LYS A 169 9.03 31.10 23.12
C LYS A 169 9.65 29.77 22.77
N VAL A 170 8.98 29.02 21.90
CA VAL A 170 9.41 27.69 21.48
C VAL A 170 9.91 27.72 20.06
N SER A 171 11.02 27.04 19.80
CA SER A 171 11.46 26.68 18.46
C SER A 171 11.74 25.18 18.37
N ILE A 172 11.50 24.61 17.15
CA ILE A 172 11.88 23.26 16.80
C ILE A 172 12.84 23.36 15.61
N ASP A 173 14.05 22.82 15.75
CA ASP A 173 15.14 22.95 14.76
C ASP A 173 15.37 24.40 14.29
N GLY A 174 15.25 25.36 15.22
CA GLY A 174 15.41 26.78 14.97
C GLY A 174 14.21 27.49 14.35
N GLN A 175 13.12 26.78 14.04
CA GLN A 175 11.87 27.38 13.55
C GLN A 175 10.92 27.66 14.72
N GLU A 176 10.42 28.91 14.82
CA GLU A 176 9.47 29.28 15.88
C GLU A 176 8.15 28.52 15.73
N VAL A 177 7.64 27.96 16.83
CA VAL A 177 6.41 27.17 16.90
C VAL A 177 5.42 27.84 17.84
N THR A 178 4.18 28.01 17.40
CA THR A 178 3.11 28.52 18.24
C THR A 178 2.56 27.42 19.14
N THR A 179 2.52 27.68 20.45
CA THR A 179 1.91 26.77 21.42
C THR A 179 0.43 27.09 21.60
N THR A 180 -0.39 26.07 21.77
CA THR A 180 -1.82 26.21 22.08
C THR A 180 -2.11 25.54 23.41
N ASN A 181 -2.71 26.27 24.36
CA ASN A 181 -3.01 25.76 25.72
C ASN A 181 -1.78 25.13 26.40
N GLN A 182 -0.59 25.74 26.26
CA GLN A 182 0.69 25.25 26.78
C GLN A 182 1.15 23.91 26.18
N VAL A 183 0.66 23.53 25.02
CA VAL A 183 1.09 22.32 24.28
C VAL A 183 1.87 22.73 23.05
N ILE A 184 3.04 22.11 22.85
CA ILE A 184 3.85 22.22 21.65
C ILE A 184 3.36 21.16 20.67
N PRO A 185 2.79 21.53 19.50
CA PRO A 185 2.40 20.57 18.49
C PRO A 185 3.60 20.19 17.61
N LEU A 186 3.71 18.89 17.26
CA LEU A 186 4.69 18.40 16.31
C LEU A 186 4.09 17.26 15.49
N GLU A 187 4.08 17.40 14.17
CA GLU A 187 3.68 16.33 13.27
C GLU A 187 4.91 15.65 12.68
N ILE A 188 4.93 14.31 12.72
CA ILE A 188 6.03 13.48 12.21
C ILE A 188 5.45 12.42 11.27
N GLU A 189 6.08 12.27 10.11
CA GLU A 189 5.69 11.29 9.11
C GLU A 189 6.77 10.21 8.93
N ASN A 190 6.34 8.96 8.76
CA ASN A 190 7.19 7.88 8.26
C ASN A 190 6.69 7.40 6.90
N LYS A 191 7.62 6.82 6.13
CA LYS A 191 7.30 6.19 4.87
C LYS A 191 6.80 4.76 5.10
N PHE A 192 5.75 4.35 4.39
CA PHE A 192 5.31 2.96 4.37
C PHE A 192 6.43 2.05 3.84
N SER A 193 6.71 0.95 4.52
CA SER A 193 7.70 -0.05 4.11
C SER A 193 7.22 -0.81 2.90
N SER A 194 8.10 -0.99 1.93
CA SER A 194 7.79 -1.81 0.76
C SER A 194 7.52 -3.26 1.16
N LEU A 195 6.33 -3.76 0.87
CA LEU A 195 5.89 -5.12 1.18
C LEU A 195 6.07 -6.03 -0.05
N PRO A 196 7.00 -7.01 -0.02
CA PRO A 196 7.14 -7.98 -1.09
C PRO A 196 6.00 -9.00 -1.06
N ILE A 197 5.44 -9.30 -2.24
CA ILE A 197 4.47 -10.37 -2.44
C ILE A 197 4.82 -11.17 -3.69
N ARG A 198 4.37 -12.42 -3.76
CA ARG A 198 4.62 -13.30 -4.91
C ARG A 198 3.35 -14.00 -5.36
N ILE A 199 3.39 -14.49 -6.59
CA ILE A 199 2.46 -15.50 -7.08
C ILE A 199 3.24 -16.68 -7.65
N ARG A 200 2.84 -17.90 -7.29
CA ARG A 200 3.34 -19.15 -7.84
C ARG A 200 2.35 -19.71 -8.85
N LYS A 201 2.84 -19.92 -10.07
CA LYS A 201 2.11 -20.52 -11.17
C LYS A 201 2.48 -21.99 -11.34
N TYR A 202 1.48 -22.86 -11.47
CA TYR A 202 1.72 -24.28 -11.63
C TYR A 202 0.59 -24.98 -12.39
N THR A 203 0.87 -26.22 -12.81
CA THR A 203 -0.10 -27.21 -13.27
C THR A 203 0.09 -28.53 -12.53
N MET A 204 -0.85 -29.45 -12.67
CA MET A 204 -0.70 -30.82 -12.17
C MET A 204 -0.37 -31.75 -13.34
N GLN A 205 0.69 -32.56 -13.19
CA GLN A 205 1.11 -33.60 -14.14
C GLN A 205 1.35 -34.88 -13.36
N ASN A 206 0.69 -35.96 -13.72
CA ASN A 206 0.76 -37.26 -13.03
C ASN A 206 0.61 -37.12 -11.50
N GLY A 207 -0.34 -36.26 -11.06
CA GLY A 207 -0.61 -36.00 -9.64
C GLY A 207 0.44 -35.16 -8.90
N LYS A 208 1.44 -34.61 -9.61
CA LYS A 208 2.49 -33.76 -9.05
C LYS A 208 2.36 -32.33 -9.54
N GLN A 209 2.68 -31.38 -8.68
CA GLN A 209 2.77 -29.98 -9.05
C GLN A 209 4.01 -29.75 -9.92
N VAL A 210 3.82 -29.11 -11.06
CA VAL A 210 4.87 -28.67 -11.98
C VAL A 210 4.74 -27.17 -12.20
N ASN A 211 5.82 -26.44 -11.96
CA ASN A 211 5.84 -24.98 -12.08
C ASN A 211 5.75 -24.54 -13.55
N LEU A 212 5.06 -23.43 -13.79
CA LEU A 212 4.87 -22.87 -15.12
C LEU A 212 5.50 -21.49 -15.24
N ALA A 213 6.44 -21.34 -16.16
CA ALA A 213 7.03 -20.07 -16.57
C ALA A 213 6.13 -19.32 -17.59
N GLU A 214 6.48 -18.04 -17.85
CA GLU A 214 5.91 -17.20 -18.92
C GLU A 214 4.41 -16.83 -18.75
N ALA A 215 3.76 -17.17 -17.64
CA ALA A 215 2.45 -16.61 -17.31
C ALA A 215 2.60 -15.12 -16.95
N THR A 216 1.70 -14.29 -17.44
CA THR A 216 1.71 -12.84 -17.15
C THR A 216 0.65 -12.49 -16.12
N PHE A 217 1.07 -11.87 -15.02
CA PHE A 217 0.21 -11.38 -13.96
C PHE A 217 0.28 -9.86 -13.84
N ALA A 218 -0.86 -9.24 -13.54
CA ALA A 218 -0.98 -7.84 -13.19
C ALA A 218 -1.39 -7.69 -11.72
N LEU A 219 -0.63 -6.90 -10.97
CA LEU A 219 -1.05 -6.35 -9.69
C LEU A 219 -1.82 -5.06 -9.98
N GLN A 220 -3.03 -4.96 -9.48
CA GLN A 220 -3.90 -3.80 -9.65
C GLN A 220 -4.29 -3.25 -8.29
N ARG A 221 -4.42 -1.93 -8.21
CA ARG A 221 -4.88 -1.21 -7.01
C ARG A 221 -6.18 -0.48 -7.31
N LYS A 222 -7.10 -0.49 -6.37
CA LYS A 222 -8.36 0.25 -6.45
C LYS A 222 -8.11 1.73 -6.19
N ASN A 223 -8.56 2.59 -7.07
CA ASN A 223 -8.47 4.03 -6.93
C ASN A 223 -9.64 4.61 -6.10
N ALA A 224 -9.61 5.90 -5.83
CA ALA A 224 -10.66 6.60 -5.08
C ALA A 224 -12.05 6.55 -5.74
N GLN A 225 -12.12 6.32 -7.06
CA GLN A 225 -13.35 6.15 -7.82
C GLN A 225 -13.88 4.71 -7.82
N GLY A 226 -13.21 3.80 -7.10
CA GLY A 226 -13.59 2.38 -7.00
C GLY A 226 -13.13 1.52 -8.18
N SER A 227 -12.34 2.04 -9.11
CA SER A 227 -11.83 1.32 -10.29
C SER A 227 -10.42 0.78 -10.04
N TYR A 228 -10.16 -0.44 -10.51
CA TYR A 228 -8.83 -1.05 -10.43
C TYR A 228 -7.91 -0.52 -11.53
N GLN A 229 -6.72 -0.09 -11.13
CA GLN A 229 -5.64 0.39 -11.99
C GLN A 229 -4.44 -0.54 -11.88
N THR A 230 -3.84 -0.92 -13.02
CA THR A 230 -2.62 -1.75 -13.01
C THR A 230 -1.44 -0.93 -12.48
N VAL A 231 -0.81 -1.42 -11.41
CA VAL A 231 0.37 -0.80 -10.78
C VAL A 231 1.67 -1.52 -11.15
N ALA A 232 1.59 -2.82 -11.48
CA ALA A 232 2.73 -3.60 -11.96
C ALA A 232 2.26 -4.78 -12.80
N THR A 233 3.09 -5.20 -13.76
CA THR A 233 2.91 -6.42 -14.55
C THR A 233 4.21 -7.20 -14.55
N GLN A 234 4.15 -8.51 -14.30
CA GLN A 234 5.29 -9.39 -14.23
C GLN A 234 4.98 -10.76 -14.87
N LYS A 235 6.01 -11.42 -15.41
CA LYS A 235 5.93 -12.80 -15.86
C LYS A 235 6.49 -13.76 -14.82
N THR A 236 5.98 -14.98 -14.81
CA THR A 236 6.57 -16.04 -14.00
C THR A 236 7.90 -16.52 -14.59
N ASP A 237 8.87 -16.73 -13.72
CA ASP A 237 10.18 -17.29 -14.04
C ASP A 237 10.14 -18.82 -14.18
N THR A 238 11.30 -19.45 -14.36
CA THR A 238 11.43 -20.92 -14.49
C THR A 238 11.03 -21.68 -13.22
N ALA A 239 11.02 -21.00 -12.06
CA ALA A 239 10.49 -21.55 -10.82
C ALA A 239 8.96 -21.33 -10.67
N GLY A 240 8.31 -20.78 -11.69
CA GLY A 240 6.90 -20.45 -11.68
C GLY A 240 6.54 -19.25 -10.78
N LEU A 241 7.50 -18.38 -10.45
CA LEU A 241 7.28 -17.26 -9.53
C LEU A 241 7.29 -15.92 -10.27
N SER A 242 6.34 -15.05 -9.91
CA SER A 242 6.37 -13.61 -10.18
C SER A 242 6.47 -12.83 -8.88
N TYR A 243 7.21 -11.72 -8.91
CA TYR A 243 7.53 -10.90 -7.75
C TYR A 243 6.94 -9.51 -7.90
N PHE A 244 6.24 -9.05 -6.85
CA PHE A 244 5.63 -7.73 -6.80
C PHE A 244 6.00 -7.02 -5.51
N LYS A 245 5.86 -5.69 -5.50
CA LYS A 245 6.04 -4.84 -4.32
C LYS A 245 4.83 -3.95 -4.14
N ILE A 246 4.31 -3.92 -2.92
CA ILE A 246 3.26 -3.01 -2.49
C ILE A 246 3.93 -1.88 -1.72
N SER A 247 3.73 -0.65 -2.16
CA SER A 247 4.37 0.55 -1.58
C SER A 247 3.42 1.43 -0.79
N GLU A 248 2.14 1.09 -0.76
CA GLU A 248 1.08 1.87 -0.09
C GLU A 248 -0.04 0.94 0.39
N PRO A 249 -0.71 1.25 1.50
CA PRO A 249 -1.94 0.58 1.90
C PRO A 249 -3.06 0.73 0.86
N GLY A 250 -4.02 -0.18 0.87
CA GLY A 250 -5.16 -0.10 -0.04
C GLY A 250 -5.80 -1.44 -0.40
N GLU A 251 -6.77 -1.39 -1.30
CA GLU A 251 -7.41 -2.56 -1.90
C GLU A 251 -6.68 -2.94 -3.19
N TYR A 252 -6.29 -4.20 -3.27
CA TYR A 252 -5.53 -4.77 -4.38
C TYR A 252 -6.21 -5.99 -4.97
N ARG A 253 -5.86 -6.30 -6.22
CA ARG A 253 -6.12 -7.61 -6.80
C ARG A 253 -4.97 -8.07 -7.68
N MET A 254 -4.74 -9.38 -7.71
CA MET A 254 -3.84 -10.05 -8.62
C MET A 254 -4.66 -10.72 -9.73
N VAL A 255 -4.30 -10.49 -10.99
CA VAL A 255 -5.03 -10.98 -12.17
C VAL A 255 -4.06 -11.66 -13.11
N GLU A 256 -4.38 -12.88 -13.59
CA GLU A 256 -3.68 -13.46 -14.73
C GLU A 256 -4.16 -12.78 -16.02
N GLN A 257 -3.24 -12.19 -16.77
CA GLN A 257 -3.52 -11.57 -18.09
C GLN A 257 -3.34 -12.55 -19.23
N SER A 258 -2.38 -13.46 -19.12
CA SER A 258 -2.14 -14.53 -20.08
C SER A 258 -1.51 -15.73 -19.42
N GLY A 259 -2.02 -16.92 -19.73
CA GLY A 259 -1.38 -18.19 -19.35
C GLY A 259 -0.13 -18.50 -20.18
N PRO A 260 0.66 -19.50 -19.76
CA PRO A 260 1.75 -20.03 -20.59
C PRO A 260 1.21 -20.64 -21.88
N LEU A 261 2.10 -20.76 -22.87
CA LEU A 261 1.77 -21.37 -24.14
C LEU A 261 1.19 -22.80 -23.97
N GLY A 262 0.04 -23.06 -24.54
CA GLY A 262 -0.64 -24.36 -24.46
C GLY A 262 -1.55 -24.55 -23.26
N TYR A 263 -1.59 -23.61 -22.33
CA TYR A 263 -2.40 -23.67 -21.12
C TYR A 263 -3.58 -22.69 -21.19
N ASP A 264 -4.63 -22.97 -20.41
CA ASP A 264 -5.73 -22.02 -20.26
C ASP A 264 -5.27 -20.74 -19.52
N THR A 265 -6.03 -19.67 -19.68
CA THR A 265 -5.92 -18.46 -18.86
C THR A 265 -7.13 -18.45 -17.95
N LEU A 266 -6.94 -18.72 -16.68
CA LEU A 266 -8.01 -18.65 -15.71
C LEU A 266 -8.09 -17.21 -15.21
N ALA A 267 -9.20 -16.54 -15.44
CA ALA A 267 -9.50 -15.20 -14.96
C ALA A 267 -9.70 -15.18 -13.44
N GLY A 268 -8.67 -15.62 -12.68
CA GLY A 268 -8.67 -15.54 -11.23
C GLY A 268 -8.41 -14.11 -10.81
N ASN A 269 -9.39 -13.44 -10.20
CA ASN A 269 -9.20 -12.18 -9.52
C ASN A 269 -8.97 -12.48 -8.04
N TYR A 270 -7.74 -12.32 -7.56
CA TYR A 270 -7.41 -12.49 -6.15
C TYR A 270 -7.43 -11.14 -5.47
N GLU A 271 -8.57 -10.79 -4.86
CA GLU A 271 -8.75 -9.52 -4.15
C GLU A 271 -8.29 -9.65 -2.70
N PHE A 272 -7.50 -8.68 -2.25
CA PHE A 272 -6.98 -8.59 -0.89
C PHE A 272 -6.79 -7.13 -0.49
N THR A 273 -6.70 -6.88 0.81
CA THR A 273 -6.40 -5.54 1.33
C THR A 273 -5.08 -5.54 2.06
N VAL A 274 -4.38 -4.42 2.01
CA VAL A 274 -3.19 -4.14 2.81
C VAL A 274 -3.54 -2.97 3.70
N ASP A 275 -3.48 -3.17 5.01
CA ASP A 275 -3.81 -2.13 5.97
C ASP A 275 -2.65 -1.13 6.16
N LYS A 276 -2.89 -0.08 6.94
CA LYS A 276 -1.88 0.96 7.22
C LYS A 276 -0.65 0.46 7.99
N TYR A 277 -0.67 -0.76 8.50
CA TYR A 277 0.46 -1.39 9.18
C TYR A 277 1.15 -2.48 8.34
N GLY A 278 0.75 -2.63 7.06
CA GLY A 278 1.33 -3.61 6.15
C GLY A 278 0.80 -5.04 6.34
N GLU A 279 -0.29 -5.22 7.09
CA GLU A 279 -0.93 -6.52 7.23
C GLU A 279 -1.82 -6.80 6.02
N ILE A 280 -1.68 -8.02 5.44
CA ILE A 280 -2.47 -8.48 4.29
C ILE A 280 -3.68 -9.24 4.79
N HIS A 281 -4.87 -8.81 4.37
CA HIS A 281 -6.15 -9.48 4.63
C HIS A 281 -6.68 -10.11 3.34
N TYR A 282 -6.72 -11.43 3.30
CA TYR A 282 -7.17 -12.23 2.17
C TYR A 282 -8.07 -13.37 2.61
N ALA A 283 -9.25 -13.48 2.01
CA ALA A 283 -10.26 -14.50 2.38
C ALA A 283 -10.08 -15.84 1.66
N GLY A 284 -9.25 -15.92 0.62
CA GLY A 284 -9.01 -17.14 -0.14
C GLY A 284 -8.09 -18.12 0.57
N LYS A 285 -8.02 -19.34 0.04
CA LYS A 285 -7.22 -20.44 0.62
C LYS A 285 -5.97 -20.79 -0.19
N ASN A 286 -5.81 -20.19 -1.37
CA ASN A 286 -4.71 -20.49 -2.29
C ASN A 286 -3.44 -19.69 -1.94
N ILE A 287 -2.95 -19.87 -0.73
CA ILE A 287 -1.71 -19.31 -0.20
C ILE A 287 -0.71 -20.45 -0.03
N GLU A 288 0.54 -20.22 -0.40
CA GLU A 288 1.65 -21.13 -0.15
C GLU A 288 2.08 -21.02 1.32
N GLU A 289 1.78 -22.04 2.12
CA GLU A 289 2.18 -22.09 3.52
C GLU A 289 3.71 -22.16 3.66
N ASN A 290 4.25 -21.49 4.69
CA ASN A 290 5.68 -21.45 5.00
C ASN A 290 6.58 -20.83 3.90
N ALA A 291 6.01 -20.12 2.94
CA ALA A 291 6.80 -19.34 2.00
C ALA A 291 7.48 -18.15 2.73
N PRO A 292 8.69 -17.73 2.32
CA PRO A 292 9.41 -16.62 2.96
C PRO A 292 8.70 -15.27 2.84
N GLU A 293 7.79 -15.15 1.87
CA GLU A 293 6.98 -13.97 1.60
C GLU A 293 5.54 -14.39 1.32
N TRP A 294 4.59 -13.49 1.49
CA TRP A 294 3.19 -13.76 1.15
C TRP A 294 3.08 -14.17 -0.33
N THR A 295 2.65 -15.41 -0.57
CA THR A 295 2.64 -16.04 -1.89
C THR A 295 1.28 -16.62 -2.21
N LEU A 296 0.62 -16.05 -3.21
CA LEU A 296 -0.56 -16.64 -3.84
C LEU A 296 -0.15 -17.82 -4.71
N THR A 297 -1.03 -18.82 -4.83
CA THR A 297 -0.87 -19.94 -5.77
C THR A 297 -1.95 -19.90 -6.84
N HIS A 298 -1.58 -20.20 -8.09
CA HIS A 298 -2.50 -20.21 -9.22
C HIS A 298 -2.22 -21.39 -10.16
N GLN A 299 -3.22 -22.25 -10.34
CA GLN A 299 -3.14 -23.42 -11.23
C GLN A 299 -3.75 -23.09 -12.59
N ASN A 300 -3.09 -23.47 -13.69
CA ASN A 300 -3.70 -23.59 -15.01
C ASN A 300 -3.72 -25.05 -15.47
N HIS A 301 -4.58 -25.32 -16.43
CA HIS A 301 -4.73 -26.64 -17.04
C HIS A 301 -4.21 -26.60 -18.47
N LEU A 302 -3.59 -27.70 -18.89
CA LEU A 302 -3.23 -27.88 -20.30
C LEU A 302 -4.53 -27.88 -21.11
N LYS A 303 -4.60 -27.06 -22.16
CA LYS A 303 -5.73 -27.03 -23.06
C LYS A 303 -5.83 -28.34 -23.84
N PRO A 304 -7.02 -28.80 -24.19
CA PRO A 304 -7.17 -29.95 -25.06
C PRO A 304 -6.57 -29.70 -26.44
N PHE A 305 -6.47 -30.77 -27.25
CA PHE A 305 -5.88 -30.73 -28.56
C PHE A 305 -6.94 -31.02 -29.62
N ASP A 306 -6.81 -30.37 -30.77
CA ASP A 306 -7.57 -30.75 -32.00
C ASP A 306 -6.58 -31.37 -32.99
N LEU A 307 -6.91 -32.57 -33.49
CA LEU A 307 -6.15 -33.24 -34.52
C LEU A 307 -6.81 -32.97 -35.88
N THR A 308 -6.11 -32.31 -36.79
CA THR A 308 -6.49 -32.12 -38.18
C THR A 308 -5.71 -33.09 -39.06
N VAL A 309 -6.42 -33.98 -39.69
CA VAL A 309 -5.85 -34.95 -40.69
C VAL A 309 -6.16 -34.43 -42.07
N HIS A 310 -5.10 -34.21 -42.88
CA HIS A 310 -5.22 -33.93 -44.32
C HIS A 310 -4.93 -35.16 -45.12
N LYS A 311 -5.92 -35.60 -45.87
CA LYS A 311 -5.80 -36.75 -46.75
C LYS A 311 -5.29 -36.34 -48.13
N LYS A 312 -4.15 -36.97 -48.55
CA LYS A 312 -3.49 -36.63 -49.79
C LYS A 312 -3.25 -37.90 -50.65
N ALA A 313 -3.20 -37.70 -51.98
CA ALA A 313 -2.65 -38.68 -52.91
C ALA A 313 -1.09 -38.64 -52.90
N ASP A 314 -0.45 -39.60 -53.54
CA ASP A 314 1.00 -39.70 -53.68
C ASP A 314 1.63 -38.47 -54.37
N ASN A 315 0.90 -37.79 -55.24
CA ASN A 315 1.30 -36.53 -55.87
C ASN A 315 1.04 -35.31 -55.00
N GLN A 316 0.72 -35.49 -53.70
CA GLN A 316 0.43 -34.46 -52.70
C GLN A 316 -0.85 -33.64 -52.95
N THR A 317 -1.71 -34.03 -53.89
CA THR A 317 -3.02 -33.40 -54.10
C THR A 317 -4.02 -33.88 -53.05
N PRO A 318 -5.00 -33.03 -52.64
CA PRO A 318 -6.06 -33.41 -51.72
C PRO A 318 -6.83 -34.63 -52.26
N LEU A 319 -7.07 -35.65 -51.41
CA LEU A 319 -7.73 -36.89 -51.77
C LEU A 319 -9.02 -37.05 -50.93
N LYS A 320 -10.17 -36.95 -51.56
CA LYS A 320 -11.49 -37.09 -50.92
C LYS A 320 -11.95 -38.55 -50.90
N GLY A 321 -12.97 -38.81 -50.05
CA GLY A 321 -13.67 -40.08 -49.99
C GLY A 321 -13.12 -41.11 -49.02
N ALA A 322 -12.06 -40.77 -48.26
CA ALA A 322 -11.58 -41.59 -47.16
C ALA A 322 -12.50 -41.52 -45.95
N LYS A 323 -12.38 -42.51 -45.04
CA LYS A 323 -12.92 -42.41 -43.65
C LYS A 323 -11.82 -42.76 -42.67
N PHE A 324 -11.83 -42.03 -41.56
CA PHE A 324 -10.90 -42.24 -40.45
C PHE A 324 -11.65 -42.45 -39.15
N ARG A 325 -11.20 -43.41 -38.35
CA ARG A 325 -11.65 -43.65 -37.00
C ARG A 325 -10.49 -43.37 -36.01
N LEU A 326 -10.74 -42.51 -35.04
CA LEU A 326 -9.83 -42.27 -33.94
C LEU A 326 -10.37 -42.93 -32.68
N THR A 327 -9.57 -43.81 -32.07
CA THR A 327 -9.89 -44.48 -30.79
C THR A 327 -8.85 -44.09 -29.72
N GLY A 328 -9.27 -43.92 -28.48
CA GLY A 328 -8.40 -43.56 -27.37
C GLY A 328 -9.19 -43.28 -26.08
N PRO A 329 -8.59 -42.60 -25.07
CA PRO A 329 -9.28 -42.26 -23.86
C PRO A 329 -10.56 -41.48 -24.12
N ASP A 330 -11.70 -42.05 -23.68
CA ASP A 330 -13.05 -41.47 -23.88
C ASP A 330 -13.39 -41.06 -25.31
N THR A 331 -12.68 -41.66 -26.30
CA THR A 331 -12.82 -41.29 -27.72
C THR A 331 -12.98 -42.51 -28.60
N ASP A 332 -14.05 -42.53 -29.39
CA ASP A 332 -14.30 -43.45 -30.46
C ASP A 332 -15.14 -42.73 -31.54
N ILE A 333 -14.46 -42.11 -32.49
CA ILE A 333 -15.06 -41.21 -33.47
C ILE A 333 -14.64 -41.62 -34.86
N GLU A 334 -15.63 -41.88 -35.77
CA GLU A 334 -15.40 -42.03 -37.20
C GLU A 334 -15.84 -40.77 -37.93
N LEU A 335 -15.02 -40.28 -38.86
CA LEU A 335 -15.29 -39.11 -39.72
C LEU A 335 -15.19 -39.50 -41.21
N PRO A 336 -15.98 -38.87 -42.10
CA PRO A 336 -17.03 -37.85 -41.80
C PRO A 336 -18.32 -38.51 -41.27
N LYS A 337 -18.99 -37.85 -40.32
CA LYS A 337 -20.27 -38.32 -39.73
C LYS A 337 -21.47 -38.16 -40.68
N ASP A 338 -21.42 -37.14 -41.54
CA ASP A 338 -22.53 -36.75 -42.44
C ASP A 338 -22.49 -37.41 -43.81
N GLY A 339 -21.53 -38.30 -44.04
CA GLY A 339 -21.34 -39.01 -45.29
C GLY A 339 -20.83 -38.14 -46.45
N LYS A 340 -20.48 -36.87 -46.22
CA LYS A 340 -19.92 -36.00 -47.25
C LYS A 340 -18.46 -36.32 -47.46
N GLU A 341 -18.05 -36.32 -48.72
CA GLU A 341 -16.65 -36.50 -49.06
C GLU A 341 -15.81 -35.29 -48.66
N THR A 342 -14.77 -35.54 -47.86
CA THR A 342 -13.81 -34.54 -47.45
C THR A 342 -12.37 -35.06 -47.58
N ASP A 343 -11.44 -34.18 -47.68
CA ASP A 343 -9.99 -34.44 -47.60
C ASP A 343 -9.41 -34.00 -46.27
N THR A 344 -10.25 -33.37 -45.38
CA THR A 344 -9.81 -32.82 -44.08
C THR A 344 -10.74 -33.36 -42.99
N PHE A 345 -10.15 -33.92 -41.94
CA PHE A 345 -10.85 -34.56 -40.82
C PHE A 345 -10.36 -33.91 -39.54
N VAL A 346 -11.29 -33.38 -38.69
CA VAL A 346 -10.93 -32.72 -37.44
C VAL A 346 -11.50 -33.48 -36.26
N PHE A 347 -10.62 -34.00 -35.40
CA PHE A 347 -10.97 -34.64 -34.14
C PHE A 347 -10.68 -33.65 -33.01
N GLU A 348 -11.73 -33.20 -32.32
CA GLU A 348 -11.66 -32.08 -31.39
C GLU A 348 -11.59 -32.55 -29.93
N ASN A 349 -11.03 -31.68 -29.05
CA ASN A 349 -11.05 -31.81 -27.61
C ASN A 349 -10.29 -33.05 -27.04
N LEU A 350 -9.24 -33.48 -27.70
CA LEU A 350 -8.42 -34.61 -27.27
C LEU A 350 -7.62 -34.25 -25.98
N LYS A 351 -7.75 -35.09 -24.98
CA LYS A 351 -6.99 -34.98 -23.72
C LYS A 351 -5.65 -35.71 -23.82
N PRO A 352 -4.69 -35.49 -22.89
CA PRO A 352 -3.51 -36.33 -22.77
C PRO A 352 -3.89 -37.84 -22.75
N GLY A 353 -3.19 -38.62 -23.58
CA GLY A 353 -3.45 -40.04 -23.72
C GLY A 353 -2.87 -40.63 -25.00
N LYS A 354 -3.06 -41.94 -25.18
CA LYS A 354 -2.67 -42.70 -26.36
C LYS A 354 -3.90 -42.90 -27.27
N TYR A 355 -3.76 -42.52 -28.54
CA TYR A 355 -4.78 -42.64 -29.56
C TYR A 355 -4.27 -43.46 -30.73
N VAL A 356 -5.22 -44.09 -31.41
CA VAL A 356 -4.97 -44.86 -32.64
C VAL A 356 -5.88 -44.33 -33.72
N LEU A 357 -5.27 -43.88 -34.85
CA LEU A 357 -5.97 -43.41 -36.05
C LEU A 357 -5.95 -44.51 -37.09
N THR A 358 -7.09 -44.98 -37.50
CA THR A 358 -7.27 -46.04 -38.51
C THR A 358 -8.00 -45.50 -39.73
N GLU A 359 -7.48 -45.73 -40.92
CA GLU A 359 -8.22 -45.49 -42.15
C GLU A 359 -9.20 -46.64 -42.36
N THR A 360 -10.49 -46.40 -42.12
CA THR A 360 -11.56 -47.42 -42.17
C THR A 360 -12.14 -47.59 -43.55
N PHE A 361 -11.97 -46.58 -44.41
CA PHE A 361 -12.35 -46.63 -45.83
C PHE A 361 -11.31 -45.90 -46.67
N THR A 362 -10.83 -46.59 -47.71
CA THR A 362 -9.84 -46.04 -48.64
C THR A 362 -10.52 -45.65 -49.96
N PRO A 363 -10.20 -44.48 -50.54
CA PRO A 363 -10.76 -44.05 -51.83
C PRO A 363 -10.42 -45.04 -52.96
N GLU A 364 -11.34 -45.15 -53.88
CA GLU A 364 -11.15 -46.04 -55.03
C GLU A 364 -9.88 -45.69 -55.84
N GLY A 365 -9.17 -46.71 -56.32
CA GLY A 365 -7.90 -46.51 -57.04
C GLY A 365 -6.66 -46.32 -56.23
N TYR A 366 -6.78 -46.27 -54.84
CA TYR A 366 -5.65 -46.09 -53.93
C TYR A 366 -5.46 -47.30 -53.02
N GLN A 367 -4.26 -47.39 -52.43
CA GLN A 367 -3.91 -48.35 -51.39
C GLN A 367 -4.06 -47.64 -50.04
N GLY A 368 -4.79 -48.23 -49.10
CA GLY A 368 -4.98 -47.71 -47.75
C GLY A 368 -3.70 -47.81 -46.90
N LEU A 369 -3.75 -47.24 -45.75
CA LEU A 369 -2.71 -47.38 -44.74
C LEU A 369 -2.53 -48.85 -44.38
N LYS A 370 -1.27 -49.33 -44.35
CA LYS A 370 -0.93 -50.71 -43.96
C LYS A 370 -1.15 -50.96 -42.49
N GLU A 371 -0.76 -49.95 -41.65
CA GLU A 371 -0.83 -50.00 -40.22
C GLU A 371 -1.57 -48.73 -39.71
N PRO A 372 -2.30 -48.80 -38.59
CA PRO A 372 -2.85 -47.64 -37.94
C PRO A 372 -1.73 -46.73 -37.45
N ILE A 373 -2.01 -45.43 -37.36
CA ILE A 373 -1.09 -44.38 -36.85
C ILE A 373 -1.27 -44.23 -35.36
N GLU A 374 -0.21 -44.31 -34.61
CA GLU A 374 -0.18 -44.06 -33.15
C GLU A 374 0.03 -42.58 -32.86
N LEU A 375 -0.84 -41.95 -32.08
CA LEU A 375 -0.72 -40.59 -31.56
C LEU A 375 -0.65 -40.64 -30.03
N ILE A 376 0.39 -40.05 -29.45
CA ILE A 376 0.53 -39.92 -28.00
C ILE A 376 0.59 -38.44 -27.64
N ILE A 377 -0.36 -37.99 -26.84
CA ILE A 377 -0.43 -36.65 -26.24
C ILE A 377 -0.02 -36.82 -24.77
N ARG A 378 1.03 -36.12 -24.30
CA ARG A 378 1.49 -36.18 -22.91
C ARG A 378 0.96 -35.01 -22.10
N GLU A 379 0.95 -35.15 -20.77
CA GLU A 379 0.51 -34.13 -19.83
C GLU A 379 1.38 -32.87 -19.82
N ASP A 380 2.60 -32.95 -20.32
CA ASP A 380 3.49 -31.82 -20.55
C ASP A 380 3.22 -31.05 -21.84
N GLY A 381 2.22 -31.47 -22.61
CA GLY A 381 1.85 -30.91 -23.90
C GLY A 381 2.71 -31.41 -25.08
N SER A 382 3.67 -32.29 -24.84
CA SER A 382 4.44 -32.92 -25.94
C SER A 382 3.59 -33.97 -26.66
N VAL A 383 3.77 -34.04 -27.99
CA VAL A 383 3.04 -34.96 -28.87
C VAL A 383 4.01 -35.76 -29.72
N THR A 384 3.71 -37.06 -29.87
CA THR A 384 4.41 -37.93 -30.84
C THR A 384 3.41 -38.62 -31.74
N ILE A 385 3.80 -38.79 -33.02
CA ILE A 385 3.08 -39.58 -34.04
C ILE A 385 4.05 -40.67 -34.49
N ASP A 386 3.63 -41.93 -34.38
CA ASP A 386 4.47 -43.12 -34.66
C ASP A 386 5.87 -43.03 -34.04
N GLY A 387 5.93 -42.46 -32.82
CA GLY A 387 7.18 -42.27 -32.06
C GLY A 387 7.96 -41.00 -32.40
N GLU A 388 7.66 -40.31 -33.49
CA GLU A 388 8.32 -39.08 -33.90
C GLU A 388 7.66 -37.86 -33.24
N LYS A 389 8.50 -36.93 -32.72
CA LYS A 389 8.00 -35.72 -32.04
C LYS A 389 7.40 -34.74 -33.04
N VAL A 390 6.19 -34.30 -32.75
CA VAL A 390 5.52 -33.22 -33.48
C VAL A 390 5.91 -31.87 -32.88
N ALA A 391 6.36 -30.91 -33.71
CA ALA A 391 6.72 -29.56 -33.29
C ALA A 391 5.49 -28.65 -33.36
N ASP A 392 5.57 -27.51 -32.60
CA ASP A 392 4.66 -26.38 -32.67
C ASP A 392 3.17 -26.71 -32.46
N VAL A 393 2.89 -27.70 -31.59
CA VAL A 393 1.53 -28.12 -31.27
C VAL A 393 0.84 -27.25 -30.22
N LEU A 394 1.62 -26.56 -29.36
CA LEU A 394 1.08 -25.69 -28.31
C LEU A 394 0.84 -24.30 -28.86
N ILE A 395 -0.36 -23.75 -28.59
CA ILE A 395 -0.74 -22.44 -29.08
C ILE A 395 -1.22 -21.52 -27.96
N SER A 396 -1.03 -20.21 -28.15
CA SER A 396 -1.53 -19.18 -27.25
C SER A 396 -3.01 -18.86 -27.53
N GLY A 397 -3.64 -18.15 -26.58
CA GLY A 397 -5.02 -17.67 -26.71
C GLY A 397 -6.07 -18.70 -26.33
N GLU A 398 -7.31 -18.50 -26.78
CA GLU A 398 -8.48 -19.28 -26.35
C GLU A 398 -8.66 -20.62 -27.11
N LYS A 399 -8.03 -20.76 -28.26
CA LYS A 399 -8.17 -22.00 -29.09
C LYS A 399 -7.45 -23.17 -28.42
N ASN A 400 -7.95 -24.39 -28.69
CA ASN A 400 -7.28 -25.65 -28.38
C ASN A 400 -5.89 -25.71 -29.01
N ASN A 401 -4.99 -26.50 -28.43
CA ASN A 401 -3.73 -26.85 -29.05
C ASN A 401 -3.97 -27.60 -30.37
N GLN A 402 -3.07 -27.48 -31.33
CA GLN A 402 -3.32 -27.99 -32.70
C GLN A 402 -2.29 -29.04 -33.10
N ILE A 403 -2.78 -30.18 -33.61
CA ILE A 403 -1.95 -31.23 -34.20
C ILE A 403 -2.37 -31.34 -35.68
N THR A 404 -1.42 -31.29 -36.61
CA THR A 404 -1.67 -31.47 -38.02
C THR A 404 -0.94 -32.70 -38.50
N LEU A 405 -1.63 -33.56 -39.26
CA LEU A 405 -1.11 -34.80 -39.80
C LEU A 405 -1.52 -34.94 -41.27
N ASP A 406 -0.52 -35.10 -42.13
CA ASP A 406 -0.73 -35.45 -43.52
C ASP A 406 -0.72 -36.98 -43.68
N VAL A 407 -1.78 -37.56 -44.23
CA VAL A 407 -1.93 -39.00 -44.53
C VAL A 407 -1.98 -39.19 -46.04
N THR A 408 -0.96 -39.87 -46.60
CA THR A 408 -0.83 -40.08 -48.05
C THR A 408 -1.15 -41.53 -48.44
N ASN A 409 -2.03 -41.74 -49.45
CA ASN A 409 -2.22 -43.04 -50.06
C ASN A 409 -1.52 -43.11 -51.44
N GLN A 410 -0.97 -44.26 -51.72
CA GLN A 410 -0.37 -44.56 -53.01
C GLN A 410 -1.40 -45.01 -54.02
N ALA A 411 -1.31 -44.54 -55.25
CA ALA A 411 -2.15 -45.03 -56.32
C ALA A 411 -1.90 -46.54 -56.58
N LYS A 412 -2.95 -47.28 -56.82
CA LYS A 412 -2.82 -48.68 -57.26
C LYS A 412 -2.17 -48.74 -58.64
N VAL A 413 -1.11 -49.48 -58.78
CA VAL A 413 -0.52 -49.74 -60.11
C VAL A 413 -1.48 -50.68 -60.85
N PRO A 414 -2.03 -50.30 -62.01
CA PRO A 414 -2.87 -51.21 -62.80
C PRO A 414 -2.00 -52.41 -63.17
N LEU A 415 -2.53 -53.63 -62.94
CA LEU A 415 -1.90 -54.82 -63.44
C LEU A 415 -1.91 -54.76 -65.00
N PRO A 416 -0.75 -55.11 -65.65
CA PRO A 416 -0.77 -55.22 -67.10
C PRO A 416 -1.83 -56.22 -67.54
N GLU A 417 -2.69 -55.81 -68.46
CA GLU A 417 -3.57 -56.78 -69.13
C GLU A 417 -2.65 -57.79 -69.82
N THR A 418 -2.48 -58.94 -69.20
CA THR A 418 -1.88 -60.09 -69.88
C THR A 418 -2.93 -60.60 -70.83
N GLY A 419 -3.03 -60.00 -72.05
CA GLY A 419 -3.83 -60.51 -73.16
C GLY A 419 -3.26 -61.87 -73.57
N GLY A 420 -3.88 -62.89 -73.02
CA GLY A 420 -3.71 -64.22 -73.55
C GLY A 420 -4.30 -64.26 -74.94
N ILE A 421 -3.44 -64.32 -75.96
CA ILE A 421 -3.81 -64.79 -77.32
C ILE A 421 -3.99 -66.29 -77.21
N GLY A 422 -5.20 -66.74 -77.16
CA GLY A 422 -5.64 -68.09 -77.36
C GLY A 422 -6.26 -68.30 -78.74
#